data_e6190164160fd5bdf119803de908763d
#
_entry.id   e6190164160fd5bdf119803de908763d
#
_cell.length_a   1.000
_cell.length_b   1.000
_cell.length_c   1.000
_cell.angle_alpha   90.00
_cell.angle_beta   90.00
_cell.angle_gamma   90.00
#
_symmetry.space_group_name_H-M   'P 1'
#
loop_
_entity.id
_entity.type
_entity.pdbx_description
1 polymer ?
#
loop_
_entity_poly.entity_id
_entity_poly.type
_entity_poly.pdbx_seq_one_letter_code
_entity_poly.pdbx_strand_id
1 'polypeptide(L)'
;RSRGLVVLDVIASEQPYDLLQEMNLLHIEPFTLVLYNRRLLEFRWDGHQKYYRPLDATKNHIWSSATLYKDEVIENRRNLFQKFVERNSHITASTVVDFHSNNHDDFENGFIIDRETGLKTFSVTQAVLDDGEIVMRHFDLLNDKLFEVPFSPSQLTF
;
A
#
# COMPACT_ATOMS: atom_id res chain seq x y z
N ARG A 1 -20.21 5.02 4.95
CA ARG A 1 -19.16 5.42 4.01
C ARG A 1 -18.06 4.35 3.99
N SER A 2 -17.52 4.01 2.82
CA SER A 2 -16.45 3.01 2.70
C SER A 2 -15.05 3.64 2.77
N ARG A 3 -14.05 2.82 3.14
CA ARG A 3 -12.62 3.21 3.12
C ARG A 3 -12.17 3.69 1.73
N GLY A 4 -12.68 3.07 0.66
CA GLY A 4 -12.38 3.48 -0.71
C GLY A 4 -12.80 4.92 -1.04
N LEU A 5 -13.93 5.37 -0.53
CA LEU A 5 -14.37 6.75 -0.70
C LEU A 5 -13.48 7.76 0.04
N VAL A 6 -12.88 7.36 1.17
CA VAL A 6 -11.88 8.20 1.86
C VAL A 6 -10.66 8.44 0.96
N VAL A 7 -10.18 7.39 0.28
CA VAL A 7 -9.05 7.51 -0.65
C VAL A 7 -9.36 8.47 -1.78
N LEU A 8 -10.56 8.36 -2.37
CA LEU A 8 -10.98 9.25 -3.47
C LEU A 8 -11.06 10.72 -3.03
N ASP A 9 -11.60 11.00 -1.84
CA ASP A 9 -11.65 12.35 -1.33
C ASP A 9 -10.25 12.93 -1.08
N VAL A 10 -9.35 12.11 -0.52
CA VAL A 10 -7.97 12.52 -0.25
C VAL A 10 -7.22 12.84 -1.55
N ILE A 11 -7.40 12.02 -2.59
CA ILE A 11 -6.78 12.25 -3.90
C ILE A 11 -7.34 13.51 -4.56
N ALA A 12 -8.63 13.78 -4.40
CA ALA A 12 -9.30 14.95 -4.99
C ALA A 12 -9.04 16.25 -4.22
N SER A 13 -8.40 16.20 -3.04
CA SER A 13 -8.18 17.37 -2.19
C SER A 13 -6.87 18.07 -2.51
N GLU A 14 -6.90 19.39 -2.61
CA GLU A 14 -5.69 20.23 -2.66
C GLU A 14 -4.92 20.23 -1.34
N GLN A 15 -5.62 19.94 -0.22
CA GLN A 15 -5.06 19.92 1.13
C GLN A 15 -5.36 18.58 1.84
N PRO A 16 -4.77 17.47 1.36
CA PRO A 16 -5.13 16.13 1.84
C PRO A 16 -4.85 15.89 3.31
N TYR A 17 -3.86 16.57 3.87
CA TYR A 17 -3.52 16.44 5.31
C TYR A 17 -4.57 17.11 6.20
N ASP A 18 -5.01 18.30 5.85
CA ASP A 18 -6.03 19.06 6.61
C ASP A 18 -7.38 18.35 6.49
N LEU A 19 -7.71 17.86 5.29
CA LEU A 19 -8.91 17.05 5.06
C LEU A 19 -8.95 15.83 5.98
N LEU A 20 -7.85 15.09 6.12
CA LEU A 20 -7.78 13.92 7.01
C LEU A 20 -7.94 14.30 8.47
N GLN A 21 -7.44 15.48 8.88
CA GLN A 21 -7.62 15.96 10.25
C GLN A 21 -9.08 16.26 10.56
N GLU A 22 -9.79 16.89 9.64
CA GLU A 22 -11.17 17.33 9.84
C GLU A 22 -12.20 16.25 9.53
N MET A 23 -11.86 15.29 8.66
CA MET A 23 -12.78 14.25 8.17
C MET A 23 -13.41 13.45 9.32
N ASN A 24 -14.73 13.35 9.35
CA ASN A 24 -15.42 12.45 10.26
C ASN A 24 -15.30 10.99 9.77
N LEU A 25 -14.63 10.17 10.56
CA LEU A 25 -14.39 8.75 10.27
C LEU A 25 -15.27 7.80 11.12
N LEU A 26 -16.25 8.34 11.84
CA LEU A 26 -17.18 7.53 12.63
C LEU A 26 -17.88 6.49 11.71
N HIS A 27 -17.99 5.26 12.19
CA HIS A 27 -18.54 4.11 11.43
C HIS A 27 -17.75 3.70 10.18
N ILE A 28 -16.49 4.14 10.05
CA ILE A 28 -15.58 3.63 9.05
C ILE A 28 -14.67 2.59 9.72
N GLU A 29 -14.54 1.43 9.08
CA GLU A 29 -13.63 0.37 9.50
C GLU A 29 -12.18 0.87 9.63
N PRO A 30 -11.38 0.35 10.56
CA PRO A 30 -9.97 0.71 10.70
C PRO A 30 -9.20 0.56 9.40
N PHE A 31 -8.28 1.50 9.14
CA PHE A 31 -7.42 1.47 7.96
C PHE A 31 -6.11 2.23 8.20
N THR A 32 -5.14 1.93 7.35
CA THR A 32 -3.92 2.70 7.21
C THR A 32 -3.87 3.29 5.80
N LEU A 33 -3.56 4.58 5.71
CA LEU A 33 -3.34 5.29 4.46
C LEU A 33 -1.91 5.83 4.46
N VAL A 34 -1.20 5.57 3.38
CA VAL A 34 0.15 6.10 3.16
C VAL A 34 0.07 7.16 2.08
N LEU A 35 0.49 8.36 2.42
CA LEU A 35 0.48 9.51 1.51
C LEU A 35 1.91 9.94 1.22
N TYR A 36 2.19 10.18 -0.06
CA TYR A 36 3.39 10.83 -0.50
C TYR A 36 3.05 12.07 -1.32
N ASN A 37 3.30 13.23 -0.72
CA ASN A 37 3.25 14.54 -1.39
C ASN A 37 4.40 15.37 -0.83
N ARG A 38 5.59 15.28 -1.45
CA ARG A 38 6.86 15.85 -0.95
C ARG A 38 7.29 15.35 0.44
N ARG A 39 6.37 14.83 1.22
CA ARG A 39 6.58 14.20 2.53
C ARG A 39 5.88 12.86 2.54
N LEU A 40 6.48 11.87 3.17
CA LEU A 40 5.87 10.58 3.40
C LEU A 40 5.17 10.60 4.76
N LEU A 41 3.88 10.30 4.77
CA LEU A 41 3.04 10.25 5.96
C LEU A 41 2.30 8.93 6.03
N GLU A 42 2.32 8.29 7.18
CA GLU A 42 1.36 7.27 7.56
C GLU A 42 0.22 7.91 8.34
N PHE A 43 -0.98 7.74 7.84
CA PHE A 43 -2.21 8.04 8.57
C PHE A 43 -2.88 6.74 8.95
N ARG A 44 -3.22 6.56 10.23
CA ARG A 44 -3.95 5.40 10.72
C ARG A 44 -5.22 5.82 11.45
N TRP A 45 -6.31 5.19 11.09
CA TRP A 45 -7.57 5.20 11.81
C TRP A 45 -7.77 3.82 12.46
N ASP A 46 -7.92 3.75 13.77
CA ASP A 46 -8.08 2.50 14.52
C ASP A 46 -9.54 2.15 14.84
N GLY A 47 -10.48 2.99 14.37
CA GLY A 47 -11.92 2.92 14.71
C GLY A 47 -12.35 3.91 15.79
N HIS A 48 -11.40 4.53 16.49
CA HIS A 48 -11.64 5.47 17.58
C HIS A 48 -10.80 6.75 17.46
N GLN A 49 -9.53 6.62 17.09
CA GLN A 49 -8.57 7.71 17.05
C GLN A 49 -7.78 7.75 15.75
N LYS A 50 -7.36 8.94 15.36
CA LYS A 50 -6.52 9.22 14.22
C LYS A 50 -5.07 9.35 14.68
N TYR A 51 -4.16 8.68 13.98
CA TYR A 51 -2.72 8.74 14.23
C TYR A 51 -2.02 9.23 12.98
N TYR A 52 -1.04 10.10 13.16
CA TYR A 52 -0.22 10.69 12.12
C TYR A 52 1.24 10.41 12.42
N ARG A 53 1.93 9.72 11.52
CA ARG A 53 3.33 9.39 11.65
C ARG A 53 4.10 9.84 10.41
N PRO A 54 4.90 10.93 10.48
CA PRO A 54 5.86 11.26 9.45
C PRO A 54 6.88 10.14 9.31
N LEU A 55 7.21 9.80 8.06
CA LEU A 55 8.15 8.74 7.73
C LEU A 55 9.32 9.29 6.93
N ASP A 56 10.45 8.66 7.07
CA ASP A 56 11.65 8.94 6.27
C ASP A 56 11.49 8.33 4.88
N ALA A 57 11.28 9.16 3.86
CA ALA A 57 11.08 8.72 2.49
C ALA A 57 12.35 8.09 1.86
N THR A 58 13.52 8.21 2.50
CA THR A 58 14.76 7.57 2.04
C THR A 58 14.89 6.12 2.51
N LYS A 59 13.97 5.66 3.36
CA LYS A 59 13.96 4.31 3.90
C LYS A 59 12.89 3.45 3.24
N ASN A 60 13.13 2.14 3.26
CA ASN A 60 12.14 1.16 2.86
C ASN A 60 11.11 0.94 3.96
N HIS A 61 9.84 0.88 3.58
CA HIS A 61 8.73 0.68 4.50
C HIS A 61 7.83 -0.44 4.02
N ILE A 62 7.17 -1.13 4.94
CA ILE A 62 6.16 -2.15 4.65
C ILE A 62 4.98 -2.02 5.58
N TRP A 63 3.79 -2.24 5.04
CA TRP A 63 2.53 -2.26 5.78
C TRP A 63 1.77 -3.53 5.51
N SER A 64 0.99 -3.93 6.47
CA SER A 64 0.02 -5.01 6.36
C SER A 64 -1.38 -4.48 6.66
N SER A 65 -2.41 -5.18 6.20
CA SER A 65 -3.80 -4.79 6.47
C SER A 65 -4.04 -4.63 7.98
N ALA A 66 -4.70 -3.54 8.35
CA ALA A 66 -4.99 -3.20 9.74
C ALA A 66 -5.93 -4.21 10.43
N THR A 67 -6.72 -4.95 9.64
CA THR A 67 -7.79 -5.83 10.15
C THR A 67 -7.65 -7.29 9.73
N LEU A 68 -6.77 -7.60 8.78
CA LEU A 68 -6.68 -8.94 8.18
C LEU A 68 -5.72 -9.88 8.91
N TYR A 69 -4.68 -9.33 9.54
CA TYR A 69 -3.57 -10.09 10.11
C TYR A 69 -3.42 -9.83 11.60
N LYS A 70 -3.05 -10.89 12.35
CA LYS A 70 -2.61 -10.79 13.75
C LYS A 70 -1.20 -10.21 13.83
N ASP A 71 -0.82 -9.71 15.00
CA ASP A 71 0.50 -9.07 15.21
C ASP A 71 1.66 -10.00 14.87
N GLU A 72 1.57 -11.28 15.18
CA GLU A 72 2.56 -12.32 14.85
C GLU A 72 2.81 -12.41 13.32
N VAL A 73 1.73 -12.39 12.54
CA VAL A 73 1.79 -12.42 11.06
C VAL A 73 2.40 -11.14 10.53
N ILE A 74 2.02 -10.00 11.07
CA ILE A 74 2.56 -8.69 10.70
C ILE A 74 4.06 -8.66 10.95
N GLU A 75 4.52 -9.18 12.09
CA GLU A 75 5.94 -9.24 12.44
C GLU A 75 6.71 -10.20 11.51
N ASN A 76 6.15 -11.37 11.20
CA ASN A 76 6.77 -12.28 10.24
C ASN A 76 6.93 -11.64 8.84
N ARG A 77 5.90 -10.91 8.37
CA ARG A 77 5.95 -10.18 7.09
C ARG A 77 7.02 -9.07 7.10
N ARG A 78 7.20 -8.37 8.23
CA ARG A 78 8.29 -7.39 8.42
C ARG A 78 9.65 -8.05 8.32
N ASN A 79 9.84 -9.20 8.99
CA ASN A 79 11.09 -9.95 8.97
C ASN A 79 11.42 -10.46 7.55
N LEU A 80 10.43 -10.95 6.80
CA LEU A 80 10.61 -11.34 5.40
C LEU A 80 11.05 -10.16 4.53
N PHE A 81 10.41 -9.00 4.70
CA PHE A 81 10.76 -7.79 3.96
C PHE A 81 12.15 -7.27 4.34
N GLN A 82 12.51 -7.28 5.61
CA GLN A 82 13.84 -6.88 6.06
C GLN A 82 14.92 -7.76 5.43
N LYS A 83 14.73 -9.09 5.44
CA LYS A 83 15.65 -10.04 4.77
C LYS A 83 15.73 -9.79 3.26
N PHE A 84 14.62 -9.44 2.61
CA PHE A 84 14.61 -9.06 1.20
C PHE A 84 15.46 -7.82 0.95
N VAL A 85 15.31 -6.77 1.75
CA VAL A 85 16.10 -5.53 1.63
C VAL A 85 17.59 -5.80 1.88
N GLU A 86 17.93 -6.57 2.91
CA GLU A 86 19.33 -6.89 3.26
C GLU A 86 20.04 -7.72 2.19
N ARG A 87 19.32 -8.61 1.49
CA ARG A 87 19.88 -9.50 0.46
C ARG A 87 20.01 -8.85 -0.91
N ASN A 88 19.35 -7.75 -1.15
CA ASN A 88 19.31 -7.08 -2.44
C ASN A 88 20.02 -5.73 -2.35
N SER A 89 21.24 -5.66 -2.82
CA SER A 89 22.02 -4.40 -2.89
C SER A 89 21.39 -3.37 -3.85
N HIS A 90 20.57 -3.83 -4.78
CA HIS A 90 19.85 -2.99 -5.74
C HIS A 90 18.40 -3.45 -5.86
N ILE A 91 17.50 -2.67 -5.27
CA ILE A 91 16.06 -2.93 -5.29
C ILE A 91 15.45 -2.18 -6.47
N THR A 92 14.85 -2.90 -7.40
CA THR A 92 14.17 -2.36 -8.57
C THR A 92 12.66 -2.50 -8.44
N ALA A 93 11.91 -1.79 -9.28
CA ALA A 93 10.46 -1.93 -9.38
C ALA A 93 10.05 -3.41 -9.61
N SER A 94 10.77 -4.13 -10.47
CA SER A 94 10.51 -5.55 -10.74
C SER A 94 10.75 -6.42 -9.51
N THR A 95 11.88 -6.28 -8.84
CA THR A 95 12.17 -7.12 -7.65
C THR A 95 11.20 -6.89 -6.50
N VAL A 96 10.61 -5.68 -6.39
CA VAL A 96 9.53 -5.41 -5.43
C VAL A 96 8.24 -6.15 -5.81
N VAL A 97 7.90 -6.17 -7.09
CA VAL A 97 6.73 -6.95 -7.58
C VAL A 97 6.94 -8.43 -7.33
N ASP A 98 8.12 -8.98 -7.68
CA ASP A 98 8.45 -10.39 -7.46
C ASP A 98 8.33 -10.78 -5.98
N PHE A 99 8.81 -9.92 -5.08
CA PHE A 99 8.66 -10.12 -3.63
C PHE A 99 7.20 -10.14 -3.20
N HIS A 100 6.37 -9.21 -3.68
CA HIS A 100 4.96 -9.12 -3.32
C HIS A 100 4.06 -10.14 -4.04
N SER A 101 4.55 -10.72 -5.13
CA SER A 101 3.85 -11.78 -5.88
C SER A 101 4.17 -13.20 -5.38
N ASN A 102 4.84 -13.32 -4.25
CA ASN A 102 5.23 -14.58 -3.65
C ASN A 102 4.46 -14.85 -2.36
N ASN A 103 4.06 -16.09 -2.12
CA ASN A 103 3.44 -16.49 -0.86
C ASN A 103 4.45 -16.77 0.27
N HIS A 104 5.73 -16.86 -0.05
CA HIS A 104 6.81 -17.16 0.89
C HIS A 104 6.55 -18.43 1.72
N ASP A 105 6.09 -19.48 1.06
CA ASP A 105 5.73 -20.78 1.65
C ASP A 105 4.57 -20.74 2.67
N ASP A 106 3.77 -19.68 2.65
CA ASP A 106 2.60 -19.51 3.52
C ASP A 106 1.38 -19.03 2.71
N PHE A 107 0.51 -19.95 2.32
CA PHE A 107 -0.71 -19.63 1.57
C PHE A 107 -1.77 -18.92 2.40
N GLU A 108 -1.71 -19.05 3.73
CA GLU A 108 -2.67 -18.43 4.64
C GLU A 108 -2.30 -16.98 4.97
N ASN A 109 -0.99 -16.66 5.11
CA ASN A 109 -0.53 -15.39 5.65
C ASN A 109 0.61 -14.74 4.83
N GLY A 110 1.01 -15.33 3.73
CA GLY A 110 2.01 -14.79 2.81
C GLY A 110 1.53 -13.52 2.07
N PHE A 111 2.33 -12.98 1.14
CA PHE A 111 1.95 -11.78 0.39
C PHE A 111 0.89 -12.09 -0.67
N ILE A 112 1.00 -13.26 -1.29
CA ILE A 112 -0.10 -13.88 -2.06
C ILE A 112 -0.75 -14.91 -1.17
N ILE A 113 -2.02 -14.75 -0.88
CA ILE A 113 -2.81 -15.70 -0.08
C ILE A 113 -3.81 -16.44 -0.95
N ASP A 114 -4.02 -17.71 -0.60
CA ASP A 114 -5.09 -18.59 -1.12
C ASP A 114 -5.61 -19.44 0.05
N ARG A 115 -6.44 -18.84 0.87
CA ARG A 115 -6.92 -19.44 2.12
C ARG A 115 -7.99 -20.50 1.88
N GLU A 116 -8.06 -21.49 2.75
CA GLU A 116 -9.14 -22.50 2.72
C GLU A 116 -10.53 -21.86 2.83
N THR A 117 -10.64 -20.67 3.45
CA THR A 117 -11.87 -19.88 3.51
C THR A 117 -12.32 -19.29 2.18
N GLY A 118 -11.53 -19.44 1.12
CA GLY A 118 -11.78 -18.85 -0.21
C GLY A 118 -11.29 -17.42 -0.37
N LEU A 119 -10.65 -16.84 0.65
CA LEU A 119 -10.04 -15.51 0.53
C LEU A 119 -8.71 -15.63 -0.23
N LYS A 120 -8.63 -14.92 -1.38
CA LYS A 120 -7.48 -14.97 -2.28
C LYS A 120 -6.95 -13.58 -2.61
N THR A 121 -5.66 -13.49 -2.92
CA THR A 121 -5.07 -12.31 -3.57
C THR A 121 -5.38 -12.35 -5.07
N PHE A 122 -6.09 -11.36 -5.57
CA PHE A 122 -6.48 -11.29 -6.99
C PHE A 122 -5.49 -10.50 -7.83
N SER A 123 -4.77 -9.57 -7.24
CA SER A 123 -3.90 -8.68 -7.98
C SER A 123 -2.79 -8.09 -7.12
N VAL A 124 -1.73 -7.63 -7.79
CA VAL A 124 -0.72 -6.73 -7.26
C VAL A 124 -0.79 -5.43 -8.06
N THR A 125 -0.83 -4.29 -7.37
CA THR A 125 -0.76 -2.99 -8.03
C THR A 125 0.50 -2.26 -7.59
N GLN A 126 1.25 -1.75 -8.55
CA GLN A 126 2.47 -1.00 -8.35
C GLN A 126 2.34 0.41 -8.92
N ALA A 127 2.75 1.41 -8.16
CA ALA A 127 3.00 2.75 -8.67
C ALA A 127 4.50 3.02 -8.59
N VAL A 128 5.09 3.43 -9.70
CA VAL A 128 6.50 3.82 -9.80
C VAL A 128 6.56 5.30 -10.10
N LEU A 129 7.26 6.06 -9.27
CA LEU A 129 7.59 7.46 -9.51
C LEU A 129 9.08 7.53 -9.82
N ASP A 130 9.43 7.96 -11.02
CA ASP A 130 10.81 8.10 -11.49
C ASP A 130 10.93 9.36 -12.33
N ASP A 131 11.90 10.23 -12.03
CA ASP A 131 12.14 11.52 -12.70
C ASP A 131 10.87 12.38 -12.92
N GLY A 132 9.91 12.31 -12.00
CA GLY A 132 8.64 13.05 -12.09
C GLY A 132 7.58 12.38 -12.96
N GLU A 133 7.87 11.26 -13.58
CA GLU A 133 6.87 10.43 -14.25
C GLU A 133 6.31 9.39 -13.29
N ILE A 134 5.00 9.15 -13.40
CA ILE A 134 4.33 8.11 -12.62
C ILE A 134 3.81 7.05 -13.58
N VAL A 135 4.15 5.79 -13.30
CA VAL A 135 3.59 4.64 -14.01
C VAL A 135 2.85 3.76 -13.02
N MET A 136 1.60 3.47 -13.29
CA MET A 136 0.83 2.49 -12.53
C MET A 136 0.75 1.18 -13.30
N ARG A 137 1.10 0.08 -12.63
CA ARG A 137 1.02 -1.28 -13.14
C ARG A 137 0.05 -2.09 -12.31
N HIS A 138 -0.84 -2.80 -12.96
CA HIS A 138 -1.78 -3.71 -12.31
C HIS A 138 -1.59 -5.12 -12.87
N PHE A 139 -1.17 -6.02 -12.01
CA PHE A 139 -0.95 -7.43 -12.30
C PHE A 139 -2.20 -8.20 -11.86
N ASP A 140 -3.03 -8.61 -12.81
CA ASP A 140 -4.19 -9.49 -12.58
C ASP A 140 -3.70 -10.92 -12.46
N LEU A 141 -3.65 -11.44 -11.25
CA LEU A 141 -3.14 -12.77 -10.94
C LEU A 141 -4.10 -13.89 -11.34
N LEU A 142 -5.38 -13.57 -11.56
CA LEU A 142 -6.38 -14.57 -11.97
C LEU A 142 -6.33 -14.86 -13.47
N ASN A 143 -6.04 -13.83 -14.27
CA ASN A 143 -6.06 -13.92 -15.72
C ASN A 143 -4.66 -13.82 -16.34
N ASP A 144 -3.62 -13.74 -15.54
CA ASP A 144 -2.22 -13.55 -15.95
C ASP A 144 -2.07 -12.37 -16.93
N LYS A 145 -2.63 -11.21 -16.53
CA LYS A 145 -2.63 -9.99 -17.34
C LYS A 145 -1.93 -8.83 -16.63
N LEU A 146 -1.16 -8.09 -17.40
CA LEU A 146 -0.58 -6.82 -17.00
C LEU A 146 -1.29 -5.65 -17.68
N PHE A 147 -1.71 -4.70 -16.90
CA PHE A 147 -2.20 -3.40 -17.36
C PHE A 147 -1.22 -2.33 -16.89
N GLU A 148 -0.84 -1.43 -17.78
CA GLU A 148 0.06 -0.33 -17.48
C GLU A 148 -0.58 0.99 -17.92
N VAL A 149 -0.58 1.98 -17.03
CA VAL A 149 -1.10 3.32 -17.30
C VAL A 149 -0.03 4.33 -16.89
N PRO A 150 0.56 5.05 -17.86
CA PRO A 150 1.44 6.16 -17.57
C PRO A 150 0.63 7.39 -17.17
N PHE A 151 1.12 8.15 -16.17
CA PHE A 151 0.59 9.45 -15.78
C PHE A 151 1.64 10.52 -16.01
N SER A 152 1.38 11.44 -16.92
CA SER A 152 2.24 12.62 -17.06
C SER A 152 1.89 13.67 -16.01
N PRO A 153 2.88 14.37 -15.42
CA PRO A 153 2.63 15.42 -14.42
C PRO A 153 1.67 16.53 -14.90
N SER A 154 1.60 16.77 -16.21
CA SER A 154 0.64 17.71 -16.82
C SER A 154 -0.83 17.29 -16.71
N GLN A 155 -1.10 16.04 -16.34
CA GLN A 155 -2.46 15.52 -16.09
C GLN A 155 -2.86 15.62 -14.62
N LEU A 156 -1.88 15.92 -13.74
CA LEU A 156 -2.08 16.16 -12.32
C LEU A 156 -2.14 17.68 -12.10
N THR A 157 -3.18 18.33 -12.61
CA THR A 157 -3.53 19.69 -12.18
C THR A 157 -4.04 19.60 -10.76
N PHE A 158 -3.15 19.88 -9.80
CA PHE A 158 -3.48 20.11 -8.39
C PHE A 158 -3.70 21.60 -8.18
#